data_9aed3ac455d424749d3e12e8c3dc4479
#
_entry.id   9aed3ac455d424749d3e12e8c3dc4479
#
_cell.length_a   1.000
_cell.length_b   1.000
_cell.length_c   1.000
_cell.angle_alpha   90.00
_cell.angle_beta   90.00
_cell.angle_gamma   90.00
#
_symmetry.space_group_name_H-M   'P 1'
#
loop_
_entity.id
_entity.type
_entity.pdbx_description
1 polymer ?
#
loop_
_entity_poly.entity_id
_entity_poly.type
_entity_poly.pdbx_seq_one_letter_code
_entity_poly.pdbx_strand_id
1 'polypeptide(L)'
;RALKLARKFWPGPLTIIVKKKEHIPSVVTGGKEGIGLRIPNYEVTLKLIELCGGAIIGTSANKSGFKAAKSAEEALRILNGKVDLILDAGPSPGGVPSTIVDVTGDMVKIIRIGPIMPNEIEEALGEPVEVVPKPSRIKRK
;
A
#
# COMPACT_ATOMS: atom_id res chain seq x y z
N ARG A 1 -10.33 -15.38 -0.05
CA ARG A 1 -9.30 -14.71 -0.86
C ARG A 1 -8.36 -13.88 0.01
N ALA A 2 -8.82 -12.82 0.69
CA ALA A 2 -7.96 -11.94 1.48
C ALA A 2 -7.08 -12.67 2.51
N LEU A 3 -7.65 -13.59 3.30
CA LEU A 3 -6.90 -14.35 4.31
C LEU A 3 -5.86 -15.30 3.69
N LYS A 4 -6.13 -15.90 2.52
CA LYS A 4 -5.16 -16.74 1.82
C LYS A 4 -3.94 -15.91 1.40
N LEU A 5 -4.17 -14.74 0.78
CA LEU A 5 -3.11 -13.82 0.38
C LEU A 5 -2.33 -13.26 1.57
N ALA A 6 -3.04 -12.86 2.63
CA ALA A 6 -2.40 -12.37 3.85
C ALA A 6 -1.47 -13.41 4.47
N ARG A 7 -1.91 -14.65 4.61
CA ARG A 7 -1.08 -15.75 5.16
C ARG A 7 0.16 -16.07 4.34
N LYS A 8 0.09 -15.92 3.00
CA LYS A 8 1.24 -16.20 2.11
C LYS A 8 2.21 -15.03 2.01
N PHE A 9 1.72 -13.77 2.01
CA PHE A 9 2.52 -12.61 1.63
C PHE A 9 2.71 -11.56 2.73
N TRP A 10 2.12 -11.71 3.90
CA TRP A 10 2.32 -10.81 5.04
C TRP A 10 3.12 -11.49 6.16
N PRO A 11 4.04 -10.71 6.79
CA PRO A 11 4.46 -9.33 6.48
C PRO A 11 5.16 -9.25 5.12
N GLY A 12 4.85 -8.21 4.32
CA GLY A 12 5.47 -8.12 2.99
C GLY A 12 4.95 -7.00 2.08
N PRO A 13 5.36 -7.04 0.79
CA PRO A 13 5.06 -5.98 -0.16
C PRO A 13 3.73 -6.19 -0.90
N LEU A 14 2.69 -6.72 -0.23
CA LEU A 14 1.35 -6.87 -0.77
C LEU A 14 0.36 -5.98 -0.03
N THR A 15 -0.37 -5.16 -0.77
CA THR A 15 -1.54 -4.42 -0.28
C THR A 15 -2.80 -5.10 -0.79
N ILE A 16 -3.70 -5.47 0.11
CA ILE A 16 -4.97 -6.15 -0.21
C ILE A 16 -6.12 -5.18 0.02
N ILE A 17 -6.91 -4.91 -1.02
CA ILE A 17 -8.12 -4.10 -0.91
C ILE A 17 -9.28 -5.04 -0.56
N VAL A 18 -9.95 -4.73 0.55
CA VAL A 18 -11.13 -5.43 1.06
C VAL A 18 -12.27 -4.44 1.27
N LYS A 19 -13.50 -4.91 1.39
CA LYS A 19 -14.64 -4.05 1.77
C LYS A 19 -14.40 -3.45 3.15
N LYS A 20 -14.52 -2.13 3.27
CA LYS A 20 -14.39 -1.46 4.57
C LYS A 20 -15.59 -1.77 5.46
N LYS A 21 -15.38 -1.79 6.76
CA LYS A 21 -16.46 -1.83 7.73
C LYS A 21 -17.11 -0.44 7.87
N GLU A 22 -18.38 -0.39 8.23
CA GLU A 22 -19.15 0.87 8.33
C GLU A 22 -18.53 1.91 9.27
N HIS A 23 -17.91 1.47 10.38
CA HIS A 23 -17.26 2.37 11.33
C HIS A 23 -15.98 3.02 10.80
N ILE A 24 -15.45 2.60 9.64
CA ILE A 24 -14.29 3.25 9.02
C ILE A 24 -14.75 4.51 8.29
N PRO A 25 -14.28 5.70 8.69
CA PRO A 25 -14.69 6.96 8.06
C PRO A 25 -14.34 6.99 6.56
N SER A 26 -15.24 7.52 5.74
CA SER A 26 -15.06 7.58 4.28
C SER A 26 -13.83 8.38 3.85
N VAL A 27 -13.38 9.34 4.68
CA VAL A 27 -12.16 10.12 4.42
C VAL A 27 -10.92 9.23 4.33
N VAL A 28 -10.87 8.11 5.08
CA VAL A 28 -9.74 7.15 5.06
C VAL A 28 -9.60 6.46 3.70
N THR A 29 -10.70 6.25 3.00
CA THR A 29 -10.74 5.56 1.70
C THR A 29 -10.95 6.51 0.51
N GLY A 30 -11.01 7.81 0.76
CA GLY A 30 -11.35 8.81 -0.27
C GLY A 30 -12.75 8.58 -0.85
N GLY A 31 -13.72 8.18 -0.02
CA GLY A 31 -15.11 7.91 -0.40
C GLY A 31 -15.35 6.53 -1.04
N LYS A 32 -14.33 5.69 -1.15
CA LYS A 32 -14.45 4.34 -1.75
C LYS A 32 -14.94 3.32 -0.72
N GLU A 33 -15.62 2.27 -1.22
CA GLU A 33 -16.07 1.14 -0.40
C GLU A 33 -14.93 0.17 -0.03
N GLY A 34 -13.81 0.21 -0.77
CA GLY A 34 -12.64 -0.61 -0.52
C GLY A 34 -11.59 0.10 0.33
N ILE A 35 -10.98 -0.64 1.27
CA ILE A 35 -9.81 -0.19 2.05
C ILE A 35 -8.60 -1.07 1.75
N GLY A 36 -7.46 -0.45 1.45
CA GLY A 36 -6.19 -1.15 1.26
C GLY A 36 -5.49 -1.41 2.59
N LEU A 37 -5.21 -2.68 2.89
CA LEU A 37 -4.52 -3.11 4.10
C LEU A 37 -3.18 -3.74 3.76
N ARG A 38 -2.18 -3.53 4.62
CA ARG A 38 -0.86 -4.13 4.49
C ARG A 38 -0.20 -4.31 5.86
N ILE A 39 0.52 -5.43 6.04
CA ILE A 39 1.49 -5.59 7.14
C ILE A 39 2.88 -5.48 6.51
N PRO A 40 3.64 -4.39 6.78
CA PRO A 40 4.97 -4.21 6.20
C PRO A 40 5.99 -5.16 6.85
N ASN A 41 6.96 -5.65 6.06
CA ASN A 41 8.08 -6.40 6.60
C ASN A 41 9.23 -5.45 6.96
N TYR A 42 9.05 -4.66 8.02
CA TYR A 42 10.04 -3.73 8.53
C TYR A 42 9.80 -3.46 10.01
N GLU A 43 10.74 -3.90 10.83
CA GLU A 43 10.59 -3.95 12.30
C GLU A 43 10.26 -2.60 12.92
N VAL A 44 10.97 -1.54 12.52
CA VAL A 44 10.72 -0.18 13.02
C VAL A 44 9.29 0.27 12.74
N THR A 45 8.79 -0.01 11.54
CA THR A 45 7.40 0.32 11.17
C THR A 45 6.39 -0.51 11.96
N LEU A 46 6.66 -1.79 12.16
CA LEU A 46 5.78 -2.67 12.96
C LEU A 46 5.71 -2.18 14.42
N LYS A 47 6.85 -1.79 14.99
CA LYS A 47 6.89 -1.25 16.35
C LYS A 47 6.13 0.09 16.46
N LEU A 48 6.28 0.96 15.47
CA LEU A 48 5.50 2.20 15.40
C LEU A 48 4.00 1.92 15.35
N ILE A 49 3.56 0.98 14.49
CA ILE A 49 2.15 0.58 14.37
C ILE A 49 1.62 0.06 15.71
N GLU A 50 2.38 -0.79 16.38
CA GLU A 50 2.02 -1.31 17.71
C GLU A 50 1.80 -0.18 18.73
N LEU A 51 2.75 0.76 18.82
CA LEU A 51 2.68 1.91 19.74
C LEU A 51 1.54 2.88 19.41
N CYS A 52 1.11 2.93 18.14
CA CYS A 52 -0.03 3.73 17.70
C CYS A 52 -1.40 3.03 17.85
N GLY A 53 -1.47 1.89 18.53
CA GLY A 53 -2.73 1.18 18.76
C GLY A 53 -3.06 0.11 17.71
N GLY A 54 -2.07 -0.37 16.95
CA GLY A 54 -2.19 -1.52 16.05
C GLY A 54 -2.52 -1.20 14.59
N ALA A 55 -2.85 0.05 14.27
CA ALA A 55 -3.06 0.49 12.88
C ALA A 55 -2.70 1.95 12.66
N ILE A 56 -2.12 2.27 11.51
CA ILE A 56 -1.84 3.65 11.08
C ILE A 56 -2.26 3.85 9.63
N ILE A 57 -2.56 5.09 9.26
CA ILE A 57 -2.78 5.44 7.86
C ILE A 57 -1.42 5.64 7.21
N GLY A 58 -1.16 4.89 6.12
CA GLY A 58 0.07 4.97 5.35
C GLY A 58 -0.15 5.62 3.99
N THR A 59 0.73 6.56 3.64
CA THR A 59 0.81 7.15 2.30
C THR A 59 2.26 7.29 1.88
N SER A 60 2.52 7.58 0.59
CA SER A 60 3.87 7.84 0.12
C SER A 60 4.38 9.21 0.61
N ALA A 61 5.67 9.28 0.99
CA ALA A 61 6.32 10.50 1.43
C ALA A 61 6.71 11.39 0.24
N ASN A 62 5.73 12.13 -0.32
CA ASN A 62 5.92 13.00 -1.48
C ASN A 62 4.83 14.08 -1.55
N LYS A 63 5.10 15.13 -2.33
CA LYS A 63 4.02 15.99 -2.84
C LYS A 63 3.25 15.21 -3.91
N SER A 64 1.93 15.41 -3.97
CA SER A 64 1.07 14.75 -4.96
C SER A 64 1.63 14.88 -6.38
N GLY A 65 1.76 13.76 -7.10
CA GLY A 65 2.30 13.71 -8.45
C GLY A 65 3.82 13.60 -8.58
N PHE A 66 4.56 13.75 -7.49
CA PHE A 66 6.03 13.63 -7.47
C PHE A 66 6.50 12.24 -7.01
N LYS A 67 7.80 11.96 -7.14
CA LYS A 67 8.40 10.73 -6.64
C LYS A 67 8.40 10.71 -5.11
N ALA A 68 8.18 9.52 -4.53
CA ALA A 68 8.29 9.30 -3.10
C ALA A 68 9.76 9.38 -2.64
N ALA A 69 9.96 9.93 -1.44
CA ALA A 69 11.26 9.93 -0.77
C ALA A 69 11.72 8.50 -0.47
N LYS A 70 13.04 8.27 -0.54
CA LYS A 70 13.67 6.98 -0.24
C LYS A 70 14.56 7.03 1.00
N SER A 71 14.78 8.21 1.55
CA SER A 71 15.53 8.43 2.80
C SER A 71 14.85 9.50 3.65
N ALA A 72 15.18 9.55 4.92
CA ALA A 72 14.72 10.61 5.83
C ALA A 72 15.15 12.00 5.36
N GLU A 73 16.38 12.12 4.81
CA GLU A 73 16.90 13.35 4.26
C GLU A 73 16.09 13.85 3.05
N GLU A 74 15.72 12.95 2.13
CA GLU A 74 14.82 13.28 1.02
C GLU A 74 13.43 13.67 1.52
N ALA A 75 12.89 12.95 2.51
CA ALA A 75 11.60 13.25 3.12
C ALA A 75 11.64 14.63 3.79
N LEU A 76 12.71 14.97 4.52
CA LEU A 76 12.89 16.27 5.14
C LEU A 76 12.89 17.39 4.08
N ARG A 77 13.62 17.24 3.00
CA ARG A 77 13.63 18.25 1.91
C ARG A 77 12.25 18.48 1.29
N ILE A 78 11.45 17.44 1.16
CA ILE A 78 10.14 17.51 0.50
C ILE A 78 9.03 17.96 1.46
N LEU A 79 9.08 17.52 2.72
CA LEU A 79 7.99 17.63 3.70
C LEU A 79 8.33 18.53 4.89
N ASN A 80 9.48 19.22 4.89
CA ASN A 80 9.85 20.14 5.96
C ASN A 80 8.73 21.16 6.24
N GLY A 81 8.37 21.30 7.51
CA GLY A 81 7.27 22.16 7.97
C GLY A 81 5.86 21.67 7.61
N LYS A 82 5.73 20.44 7.07
CA LYS A 82 4.43 19.83 6.70
C LYS A 82 4.11 18.56 7.47
N VAL A 83 5.07 18.07 8.25
CA VAL A 83 4.95 16.92 9.15
C VAL A 83 5.58 17.27 10.47
N ASP A 84 5.08 16.69 11.55
CA ASP A 84 5.54 16.98 12.92
C ASP A 84 6.81 16.21 13.26
N LEU A 85 6.99 15.02 12.66
CA LEU A 85 8.11 14.13 12.95
C LEU A 85 8.55 13.38 11.69
N ILE A 86 9.86 13.17 11.56
CA ILE A 86 10.45 12.23 10.61
C ILE A 86 11.26 11.21 11.41
N LEU A 87 10.85 9.94 11.30
CA LEU A 87 11.57 8.82 11.88
C LEU A 87 12.58 8.31 10.86
N ASP A 88 13.85 8.48 11.15
CA ASP A 88 14.93 7.96 10.32
C ASP A 88 15.34 6.55 10.77
N ALA A 89 15.07 5.59 9.94
CA ALA A 89 15.50 4.20 10.12
C ALA A 89 16.41 3.73 8.97
N GLY A 90 17.11 4.67 8.36
CA GLY A 90 17.96 4.42 7.20
C GLY A 90 17.21 4.46 5.86
N PRO A 91 17.90 4.14 4.76
CA PRO A 91 17.30 4.11 3.43
C PRO A 91 16.14 3.12 3.32
N SER A 92 15.08 3.51 2.62
CA SER A 92 13.95 2.61 2.39
C SER A 92 14.37 1.37 1.60
N PRO A 93 14.21 0.16 2.13
CA PRO A 93 14.56 -1.05 1.41
C PRO A 93 13.68 -1.22 0.16
N GLY A 94 14.30 -1.56 -0.97
CA GLY A 94 13.62 -1.96 -2.20
C GLY A 94 13.10 -0.86 -3.12
N GLY A 95 12.66 0.27 -2.64
CA GLY A 95 12.21 1.41 -3.47
C GLY A 95 11.08 1.14 -4.48
N VAL A 96 10.53 -0.08 -4.50
CA VAL A 96 9.42 -0.49 -5.35
C VAL A 96 8.14 -0.51 -4.53
N PRO A 97 7.09 0.22 -4.93
CA PRO A 97 5.81 0.19 -4.24
C PRO A 97 5.19 -1.21 -4.21
N SER A 98 4.42 -1.53 -3.16
CA SER A 98 3.75 -2.83 -3.00
C SER A 98 2.86 -3.16 -4.19
N THR A 99 2.70 -4.45 -4.50
CA THR A 99 1.62 -4.92 -5.35
C THR A 99 0.29 -4.61 -4.67
N ILE A 100 -0.72 -4.15 -5.43
CA ILE A 100 -2.06 -3.88 -4.92
C ILE A 100 -3.03 -4.82 -5.59
N VAL A 101 -3.71 -5.63 -4.80
CA VAL A 101 -4.76 -6.56 -5.25
C VAL A 101 -6.09 -6.17 -4.62
N ASP A 102 -7.13 -6.14 -5.45
CA ASP A 102 -8.51 -5.91 -5.03
C ASP A 102 -9.29 -7.22 -5.05
N VAL A 103 -9.80 -7.63 -3.89
CA VAL A 103 -10.58 -8.86 -3.71
C VAL A 103 -12.04 -8.58 -3.34
N THR A 104 -12.51 -7.36 -3.56
CA THR A 104 -13.86 -6.92 -3.16
C THR A 104 -14.96 -7.40 -4.12
N GLY A 105 -14.61 -7.66 -5.39
CA GLY A 105 -15.53 -8.11 -6.44
C GLY A 105 -15.47 -9.62 -6.70
N ASP A 106 -16.23 -10.05 -7.72
CA ASP A 106 -16.27 -11.46 -8.15
C ASP A 106 -14.94 -11.89 -8.79
N MET A 107 -14.33 -11.01 -9.57
CA MET A 107 -13.01 -11.20 -10.14
C MET A 107 -11.96 -10.49 -9.27
N VAL A 108 -10.85 -11.18 -8.98
CA VAL A 108 -9.69 -10.58 -8.31
C VAL A 108 -8.93 -9.70 -9.29
N LYS A 109 -8.65 -8.45 -8.91
CA LYS A 109 -8.01 -7.45 -9.77
C LYS A 109 -6.67 -7.00 -9.21
N ILE A 110 -5.65 -6.99 -10.05
CA ILE A 110 -4.36 -6.37 -9.72
C ILE A 110 -4.37 -4.93 -10.20
N ILE A 111 -4.47 -4.01 -9.25
CA ILE A 111 -4.54 -2.55 -9.51
C ILE A 111 -3.14 -1.97 -9.77
N ARG A 112 -2.12 -2.57 -9.18
CA ARG A 112 -0.72 -2.18 -9.37
C ARG A 112 0.18 -3.40 -9.22
N ILE A 113 1.03 -3.63 -10.21
CA ILE A 113 2.10 -4.61 -10.11
C ILE A 113 3.26 -3.98 -9.32
N GLY A 114 3.74 -4.70 -8.33
CA GLY A 114 4.90 -4.42 -7.52
C GLY A 114 5.79 -5.65 -7.41
N PRO A 115 6.44 -5.91 -6.25
CA PRO A 115 7.32 -7.06 -6.11
C PRO A 115 6.63 -8.44 -6.20
N ILE A 116 5.35 -8.53 -5.85
CA ILE A 116 4.58 -9.78 -6.00
C ILE A 116 3.94 -9.79 -7.38
N MET A 117 4.24 -10.83 -8.16
CA MET A 117 3.80 -10.95 -9.55
C MET A 117 2.39 -11.57 -9.65
N PRO A 118 1.66 -11.35 -10.77
CA PRO A 118 0.30 -11.88 -10.96
C PRO A 118 0.21 -13.40 -10.80
N ASN A 119 1.14 -14.15 -11.38
CA ASN A 119 1.19 -15.60 -11.28
C ASN A 119 1.34 -16.11 -9.85
N GLU A 120 2.05 -15.41 -8.97
CA GLU A 120 2.19 -15.78 -7.56
C GLU A 120 0.85 -15.61 -6.80
N ILE A 121 0.06 -14.60 -7.20
CA ILE A 121 -1.29 -14.34 -6.64
C ILE A 121 -2.26 -15.42 -7.13
N GLU A 122 -2.25 -15.75 -8.42
CA GLU A 122 -3.04 -16.82 -9.01
C GLU A 122 -2.77 -18.18 -8.34
N GLU A 123 -1.49 -18.51 -8.19
CA GLU A 123 -1.07 -19.74 -7.50
C GLU A 123 -1.57 -19.77 -6.04
N ALA A 124 -1.47 -18.65 -5.31
CA ALA A 124 -1.92 -18.56 -3.93
C ALA A 124 -3.43 -18.72 -3.78
N LEU A 125 -4.19 -18.24 -4.76
CA LEU A 125 -5.65 -18.27 -4.74
C LEU A 125 -6.22 -19.57 -5.36
N GLY A 126 -5.54 -20.15 -6.36
CA GLY A 126 -6.04 -21.22 -7.20
C GLY A 126 -7.07 -20.76 -8.23
N GLU A 127 -7.06 -19.47 -8.58
CA GLU A 127 -7.99 -18.85 -9.55
C GLU A 127 -7.28 -17.75 -10.36
N PRO A 128 -7.72 -17.44 -11.60
CA PRO A 128 -7.14 -16.41 -12.42
C PRO A 128 -7.38 -15.02 -11.84
N VAL A 129 -6.48 -14.07 -12.17
CA VAL A 129 -6.59 -12.67 -11.79
C VAL A 129 -6.57 -11.75 -13.02
N GLU A 130 -7.25 -10.63 -12.92
CA GLU A 130 -7.27 -9.59 -13.95
C GLU A 130 -6.24 -8.51 -13.60
N VAL A 131 -5.33 -8.19 -14.53
CA VAL A 131 -4.44 -7.04 -14.39
C VAL A 131 -5.11 -5.81 -14.96
N VAL A 132 -5.44 -4.83 -14.12
CA VAL A 132 -6.06 -3.59 -14.56
C VAL A 132 -4.99 -2.68 -15.19
N PRO A 133 -5.14 -2.24 -16.44
CA PRO A 133 -4.23 -1.31 -17.07
C PRO A 133 -4.14 0.00 -16.28
N LYS A 134 -2.93 0.55 -16.12
CA LYS A 134 -2.80 1.91 -15.57
C LYS A 134 -3.58 2.88 -16.47
N PRO A 135 -4.44 3.74 -15.90
CA PRO A 135 -5.06 4.80 -16.69
C PRO A 135 -3.94 5.62 -17.34
N SER A 136 -4.03 5.82 -18.67
CA SER A 136 -3.12 6.67 -19.40
C SER A 136 -3.12 8.05 -18.74
N ARG A 137 -1.95 8.54 -18.30
CA ARG A 137 -1.84 9.91 -17.79
C ARG A 137 -2.18 10.85 -18.95
N ILE A 138 -3.40 11.38 -18.97
CA ILE A 138 -3.72 12.53 -19.82
C ILE A 138 -2.78 13.64 -19.39
N LYS A 139 -1.79 13.97 -20.21
CA LYS A 139 -0.97 15.16 -20.01
C LYS A 139 -1.92 16.35 -20.06
N ARG A 140 -2.27 16.91 -18.92
CA ARG A 140 -2.86 18.25 -18.90
C ARG A 140 -1.80 19.19 -19.44
N LYS A 141 -2.08 19.77 -20.62
CA LYS A 141 -1.30 20.85 -21.21
C LYS A 141 -1.39 22.09 -20.31
#